data_ef3472dc9c5d273e71b1fcf44b2db454
#
_entry.id   ef3472dc9c5d273e71b1fcf44b2db454
#
_cell.length_a   1.000
_cell.length_b   1.000
_cell.length_c   1.000
_cell.angle_alpha   90.00
_cell.angle_beta   90.00
_cell.angle_gamma   90.00
#
_symmetry.space_group_name_H-M   'P 1'
#
loop_
_entity.id
_entity.type
_entity.pdbx_description
1 polymer ?
#
loop_
_entity_poly.entity_id
_entity_poly.type
_entity_poly.pdbx_seq_one_letter_code
_entity_poly.pdbx_strand_id
1 'polypeptide(L)'
;MDHPFFRHPSLLACGLLLPLCSAQAQTDEETGTIVVTATRTAQTVDDTLAPVTVLTRADIERLRPTSVPDLLAGQPGIDVSSNGAFGKNTSISLRGTSAGQTLVLIDGIRAGSATSGTTALEYLPVDQIERIEIVRGPRASLYGADALGGVIQIFTRPGTGSGWQASVTGGSFGTWSGRAATRGEIGNTRYHLTVSGLASDGYDIQENGAPTSFGATTVEPDDDRYRNTALNFGVSHHLDNGVEFGAQALRAEGRTDYDGFPNRTDFVEQVISAHVGGELTETWYSRLTVGESRDETDNLANGSDFSTFDTRRQSASWQNDLSLPGEQLLTVGLDGWRDRVDSTTDFSEDRRDNWAVFAQDQIDLGRHQLILGLRRDDNEAFGTHTTGNATWGVALRENLRATASFGTAFKAPTFNDLYYPDEGFYAGNPDLDPETAQNMEVGLQYDLAQFILNVNVFRNDIDDLIVFDAAKSTVSNIDQARIDGVESGLTYRSEEWRAHAALTALDTENRTTGAELPRRAELTGRIELDRIMGAYRLGTTLLAQDGRYDDAANTVSLAGYGRLDLRAEWLLMPQWALQVRIENVLDKDYQTAATYEQPGRAGYLTLSYRTP
;
A
#
# COMPACT_ATOMS: atom_id res chain seq x y z
N MET A 1 16.47 -25.48 -28.30
CA MET A 1 17.88 -25.55 -28.69
C MET A 1 18.30 -24.15 -29.10
N ASP A 2 19.32 -23.65 -28.42
CA ASP A 2 20.07 -22.41 -28.67
C ASP A 2 19.46 -21.05 -28.27
N HIS A 3 19.75 -20.66 -27.03
CA HIS A 3 19.73 -19.27 -26.59
C HIS A 3 21.07 -18.59 -26.93
N PRO A 4 21.11 -17.34 -27.37
CA PRO A 4 22.34 -16.56 -27.40
C PRO A 4 22.47 -15.59 -26.22
N PHE A 5 23.64 -15.63 -25.63
CA PHE A 5 24.18 -14.86 -24.53
C PHE A 5 24.31 -13.35 -24.81
N PHE A 6 24.17 -12.55 -23.74
CA PHE A 6 24.40 -11.12 -23.59
C PHE A 6 25.66 -10.58 -24.30
N ARG A 7 25.51 -9.41 -24.96
CA ARG A 7 26.62 -8.53 -25.34
C ARG A 7 26.55 -7.26 -24.51
N HIS A 8 27.63 -6.97 -23.77
CA HIS A 8 27.81 -5.75 -22.97
C HIS A 8 27.96 -4.48 -23.79
N PRO A 9 27.53 -3.31 -23.29
CA PRO A 9 28.20 -2.03 -23.55
C PRO A 9 28.87 -1.45 -22.29
N SER A 10 30.04 -0.88 -22.51
CA SER A 10 30.95 -0.29 -21.54
C SER A 10 30.43 1.03 -20.98
N LEU A 11 30.44 1.19 -19.65
CA LEU A 11 30.14 2.43 -18.94
C LEU A 11 31.37 3.34 -18.86
N LEU A 12 31.25 4.57 -19.38
CA LEU A 12 32.20 5.68 -19.15
C LEU A 12 31.79 6.45 -17.89
N ALA A 13 32.70 6.52 -16.91
CA ALA A 13 32.55 7.34 -15.72
C ALA A 13 33.08 8.75 -15.97
N CYS A 14 32.25 9.77 -15.78
CA CYS A 14 32.64 11.18 -15.80
C CYS A 14 32.66 11.72 -14.35
N GLY A 15 33.83 12.03 -13.82
CA GLY A 15 34.03 12.58 -12.48
C GLY A 15 33.90 14.11 -12.49
N LEU A 16 33.03 14.64 -11.62
CA LEU A 16 32.92 16.07 -11.29
C LEU A 16 33.51 16.32 -9.89
N LEU A 17 34.57 17.09 -9.84
CA LEU A 17 35.21 17.61 -8.60
C LEU A 17 34.59 18.97 -8.26
N LEU A 18 34.01 19.09 -7.05
CA LEU A 18 33.56 20.36 -6.46
C LEU A 18 34.23 20.59 -5.09
N PRO A 19 34.50 21.83 -4.69
CA PRO A 19 35.28 22.15 -3.49
C PRO A 19 34.49 22.05 -2.20
N LEU A 20 35.16 21.56 -1.16
CA LEU A 20 34.67 21.38 0.22
C LEU A 20 34.65 22.74 0.98
N CYS A 21 33.47 23.12 1.48
CA CYS A 21 33.32 24.02 2.62
C CYS A 21 32.65 23.25 3.77
N SER A 22 33.36 23.13 4.89
CA SER A 22 32.86 22.43 6.07
C SER A 22 31.92 23.35 6.89
N ALA A 23 30.62 23.02 6.83
CA ALA A 23 29.63 23.47 7.81
C ALA A 23 29.18 22.28 8.64
N GLN A 24 29.28 22.37 9.97
CA GLN A 24 28.75 21.33 10.87
C GLN A 24 27.23 21.32 10.76
N ALA A 25 26.68 20.26 10.16
CA ALA A 25 25.25 19.98 10.18
C ALA A 25 24.94 19.20 11.46
N GLN A 26 23.96 19.66 12.21
CA GLN A 26 23.32 18.83 13.24
C GLN A 26 22.64 17.66 12.52
N THR A 27 23.08 16.46 12.84
CA THR A 27 22.44 15.23 12.43
C THR A 27 21.21 15.02 13.30
N ASP A 28 20.01 15.18 12.73
CA ASP A 28 18.80 14.61 13.32
C ASP A 28 18.87 13.08 13.14
N GLU A 29 19.56 12.41 14.04
CA GLU A 29 19.44 10.97 14.23
C GLU A 29 18.11 10.70 14.97
N GLU A 30 17.04 10.45 14.23
CA GLU A 30 15.98 9.61 14.75
C GLU A 30 16.50 8.16 14.83
N THR A 31 17.33 7.88 15.81
CA THR A 31 17.61 6.52 16.29
C THR A 31 16.44 6.04 17.15
N GLY A 32 15.21 6.32 16.71
CA GLY A 32 14.00 5.79 17.30
C GLY A 32 13.77 4.37 16.77
N THR A 33 13.60 3.42 17.68
CA THR A 33 13.14 2.07 17.36
C THR A 33 11.82 2.18 16.59
N ILE A 34 11.80 1.72 15.31
CA ILE A 34 10.58 1.74 14.50
C ILE A 34 9.64 0.67 15.07
N VAL A 35 8.49 1.10 15.53
CA VAL A 35 7.45 0.23 16.10
C VAL A 35 6.44 -0.09 15.01
N VAL A 36 6.15 -1.37 14.79
CA VAL A 36 5.18 -1.87 13.81
C VAL A 36 4.02 -2.56 14.50
N THR A 37 2.90 -2.64 13.80
CA THR A 37 1.66 -3.27 14.29
C THR A 37 1.26 -4.51 13.49
N ALA A 38 2.26 -5.17 12.89
CA ALA A 38 2.08 -6.38 12.07
C ALA A 38 1.30 -7.50 12.77
N THR A 39 1.35 -7.51 14.10
CA THR A 39 0.66 -8.46 14.98
C THR A 39 -0.50 -7.83 15.75
N ARG A 40 -1.01 -6.67 15.32
CA ARG A 40 -1.97 -5.80 16.05
C ARG A 40 -1.44 -5.26 17.39
N THR A 41 -0.28 -5.70 17.85
CA THR A 41 0.43 -5.19 19.02
C THR A 41 1.68 -4.45 18.59
N ALA A 42 2.07 -3.43 19.36
CA ALA A 42 3.26 -2.65 19.07
C ALA A 42 4.53 -3.47 19.33
N GLN A 43 5.31 -3.72 18.28
CA GLN A 43 6.60 -4.42 18.34
C GLN A 43 7.65 -3.64 17.56
N THR A 44 8.92 -3.88 17.84
CA THR A 44 9.97 -3.33 16.98
C THR A 44 10.01 -4.09 15.64
N VAL A 45 10.49 -3.46 14.58
CA VAL A 45 10.67 -4.14 13.29
C VAL A 45 11.59 -5.36 13.46
N ASP A 46 12.59 -5.23 14.34
CA ASP A 46 13.57 -6.29 14.59
C ASP A 46 12.98 -7.46 15.39
N ASP A 47 11.94 -7.26 16.18
CA ASP A 47 11.30 -8.32 16.97
C ASP A 47 10.20 -9.04 16.19
N THR A 48 9.66 -8.44 15.13
CA THR A 48 8.59 -9.07 14.36
C THR A 48 9.09 -10.27 13.56
N LEU A 49 8.35 -11.38 13.60
CA LEU A 49 8.62 -12.57 12.76
C LEU A 49 8.01 -12.45 11.35
N ALA A 50 7.22 -11.41 11.10
CA ALA A 50 6.63 -11.14 9.81
C ALA A 50 7.60 -10.38 8.90
N PRO A 51 7.65 -10.66 7.60
CA PRO A 51 8.34 -9.79 6.65
C PRO A 51 7.59 -8.46 6.52
N VAL A 52 8.15 -7.40 7.08
CA VAL A 52 7.58 -6.05 7.09
C VAL A 52 8.50 -5.07 6.39
N THR A 53 7.92 -4.16 5.61
CA THR A 53 8.59 -2.95 5.11
C THR A 53 7.91 -1.74 5.72
N VAL A 54 8.69 -0.82 6.25
CA VAL A 54 8.19 0.45 6.81
C VAL A 54 8.72 1.60 6.00
N LEU A 55 7.81 2.40 5.47
CA LEU A 55 8.10 3.67 4.79
C LEU A 55 7.71 4.80 5.73
N THR A 56 8.68 5.51 6.25
CA THR A 56 8.50 6.57 7.25
C THR A 56 8.20 7.92 6.60
N ARG A 57 7.76 8.90 7.40
CA ARG A 57 7.64 10.30 6.93
C ARG A 57 8.95 10.84 6.37
N ALA A 58 10.08 10.49 6.99
CA ALA A 58 11.40 10.88 6.50
C ALA A 58 11.71 10.28 5.11
N ASP A 59 11.28 9.05 4.82
CA ASP A 59 11.41 8.45 3.50
C ASP A 59 10.49 9.14 2.48
N ILE A 60 9.25 9.44 2.85
CA ILE A 60 8.31 10.19 2.00
C ILE A 60 8.86 11.57 1.66
N GLU A 61 9.41 12.30 2.64
CA GLU A 61 10.01 13.61 2.43
C GLU A 61 11.31 13.55 1.60
N ARG A 62 12.08 12.49 1.75
CA ARG A 62 13.31 12.25 0.98
C ARG A 62 13.02 11.90 -0.48
N LEU A 63 12.06 11.01 -0.71
CA LEU A 63 11.70 10.52 -2.04
C LEU A 63 10.78 11.50 -2.78
N ARG A 64 9.89 12.19 -2.07
CA ARG A 64 8.87 13.09 -2.63
C ARG A 64 8.05 12.48 -3.75
N PRO A 65 7.49 11.27 -3.56
CA PRO A 65 6.67 10.64 -4.60
C PRO A 65 5.46 11.50 -4.95
N THR A 66 4.96 11.38 -6.17
CA THR A 66 3.76 12.09 -6.63
C THR A 66 2.48 11.47 -6.10
N SER A 67 2.50 10.17 -5.80
CA SER A 67 1.35 9.40 -5.32
C SER A 67 1.77 8.27 -4.39
N VAL A 68 0.80 7.66 -3.69
CA VAL A 68 1.05 6.44 -2.89
C VAL A 68 1.48 5.27 -3.76
N PRO A 69 0.85 4.98 -4.92
CA PRO A 69 1.34 3.95 -5.83
C PRO A 69 2.81 4.13 -6.25
N ASP A 70 3.26 5.36 -6.55
CA ASP A 70 4.66 5.64 -6.91
C ASP A 70 5.63 5.36 -5.73
N LEU A 71 5.22 5.68 -4.50
CA LEU A 71 5.99 5.36 -3.29
C LEU A 71 6.15 3.85 -3.08
N LEU A 72 5.10 3.09 -3.37
CA LEU A 72 5.04 1.64 -3.18
C LEU A 72 5.72 0.86 -4.31
N ALA A 73 5.81 1.42 -5.52
CA ALA A 73 6.33 0.73 -6.70
C ALA A 73 7.74 0.19 -6.48
N GLY A 74 7.90 -1.14 -6.69
CA GLY A 74 9.18 -1.85 -6.53
C GLY A 74 9.64 -2.04 -5.09
N GLN A 75 8.83 -1.75 -4.07
CA GLN A 75 9.09 -2.24 -2.72
C GLN A 75 9.01 -3.79 -2.71
N PRO A 76 9.71 -4.48 -1.79
CA PRO A 76 9.70 -5.94 -1.78
C PRO A 76 8.29 -6.52 -1.86
N GLY A 77 8.02 -7.38 -2.85
CA GLY A 77 6.74 -8.02 -3.07
C GLY A 77 5.65 -7.15 -3.67
N ILE A 78 5.92 -5.87 -4.00
CA ILE A 78 4.91 -4.99 -4.59
C ILE A 78 5.15 -4.79 -6.09
N ASP A 79 4.10 -5.05 -6.85
CA ASP A 79 3.96 -4.68 -8.25
C ASP A 79 2.78 -3.71 -8.43
N VAL A 80 2.99 -2.69 -9.26
CA VAL A 80 2.00 -1.62 -9.53
C VAL A 80 1.66 -1.62 -11.01
N SER A 81 0.37 -1.69 -11.31
CA SER A 81 -0.17 -1.51 -12.66
C SER A 81 -1.12 -0.33 -12.65
N SER A 82 -0.90 0.67 -13.49
CA SER A 82 -1.66 1.91 -13.52
C SER A 82 -2.06 2.30 -14.94
N ASN A 83 -3.25 2.85 -15.06
CA ASN A 83 -3.78 3.45 -16.29
C ASN A 83 -3.26 4.90 -16.50
N GLY A 84 -2.07 5.21 -16.04
CA GLY A 84 -1.45 6.54 -16.10
C GLY A 84 -1.10 7.08 -14.71
N ALA A 85 -0.64 8.33 -14.64
CA ALA A 85 -0.33 9.01 -13.38
C ALA A 85 -1.49 9.91 -12.92
N PHE A 86 -1.30 10.59 -11.78
CA PHE A 86 -2.22 11.63 -11.27
C PHE A 86 -3.67 11.16 -11.12
N GLY A 87 -3.89 10.18 -10.23
CA GLY A 87 -5.23 9.74 -9.87
C GLY A 87 -5.91 8.83 -10.90
N LYS A 88 -5.16 8.23 -11.80
CA LYS A 88 -5.68 7.20 -12.70
C LYS A 88 -5.78 5.87 -11.98
N ASN A 89 -6.77 5.06 -12.38
CA ASN A 89 -7.02 3.75 -11.78
C ASN A 89 -5.72 2.92 -11.67
N THR A 90 -5.44 2.45 -10.46
CA THR A 90 -4.19 1.77 -10.13
C THR A 90 -4.44 0.51 -9.33
N SER A 91 -3.89 -0.60 -9.79
CA SER A 91 -3.88 -1.88 -9.07
C SER A 91 -2.54 -2.10 -8.37
N ILE A 92 -2.59 -2.43 -7.09
CA ILE A 92 -1.41 -2.78 -6.30
C ILE A 92 -1.48 -4.26 -5.96
N SER A 93 -0.55 -5.01 -6.51
CA SER A 93 -0.36 -6.44 -6.26
C SER A 93 0.68 -6.64 -5.17
N LEU A 94 0.37 -7.43 -4.16
CA LEU A 94 1.30 -7.83 -3.11
C LEU A 94 1.61 -9.32 -3.26
N ARG A 95 2.88 -9.67 -3.55
CA ARG A 95 3.33 -11.05 -3.80
C ARG A 95 2.59 -11.73 -4.96
N GLY A 96 2.27 -10.98 -6.02
CA GLY A 96 1.58 -11.51 -7.20
C GLY A 96 0.07 -11.76 -7.03
N THR A 97 -0.52 -11.50 -5.84
CA THR A 97 -1.97 -11.58 -5.62
C THR A 97 -2.71 -10.43 -6.32
N SER A 98 -4.03 -10.47 -6.42
CA SER A 98 -4.80 -9.36 -6.98
C SER A 98 -4.92 -8.19 -6.00
N ALA A 99 -5.27 -6.99 -6.49
CA ALA A 99 -5.49 -5.82 -5.64
C ALA A 99 -6.56 -6.08 -4.57
N GLY A 100 -7.65 -6.76 -4.90
CA GLY A 100 -8.69 -7.14 -3.94
C GLY A 100 -8.29 -8.23 -2.93
N GLN A 101 -7.11 -8.84 -3.09
CA GLN A 101 -6.53 -9.81 -2.16
C GLN A 101 -5.48 -9.16 -1.23
N THR A 102 -5.36 -7.83 -1.25
CA THR A 102 -4.48 -7.03 -0.38
C THR A 102 -5.33 -6.10 0.47
N LEU A 103 -5.35 -6.34 1.77
CA LEU A 103 -6.11 -5.50 2.69
C LEU A 103 -5.41 -4.17 2.93
N VAL A 104 -6.13 -3.07 2.78
CA VAL A 104 -5.66 -1.73 3.14
C VAL A 104 -6.37 -1.23 4.40
N LEU A 105 -5.58 -0.74 5.35
CA LEU A 105 -6.06 -0.09 6.57
C LEU A 105 -5.55 1.35 6.62
N ILE A 106 -6.40 2.28 7.03
CA ILE A 106 -6.01 3.66 7.35
C ILE A 106 -6.32 3.91 8.82
N ASP A 107 -5.28 4.16 9.61
CA ASP A 107 -5.35 4.30 11.09
C ASP A 107 -6.09 3.14 11.78
N GLY A 108 -5.94 1.91 11.23
CA GLY A 108 -6.57 0.69 11.73
C GLY A 108 -8.00 0.45 11.23
N ILE A 109 -8.57 1.36 10.45
CA ILE A 109 -9.90 1.20 9.84
C ILE A 109 -9.74 0.65 8.42
N ARG A 110 -10.52 -0.37 8.08
CA ARG A 110 -10.56 -0.99 6.75
C ARG A 110 -11.05 0.04 5.73
N ALA A 111 -10.24 0.31 4.71
CA ALA A 111 -10.54 1.23 3.61
C ALA A 111 -10.88 0.45 2.33
N GLY A 112 -11.55 1.12 1.39
CA GLY A 112 -11.84 0.65 0.04
C GLY A 112 -13.31 0.34 -0.22
N SER A 113 -13.59 0.15 -1.51
CA SER A 113 -14.91 -0.07 -2.06
C SER A 113 -15.43 -1.48 -1.74
N ALA A 114 -16.67 -1.62 -1.30
CA ALA A 114 -17.33 -2.92 -1.17
C ALA A 114 -17.80 -3.45 -2.52
N THR A 115 -18.02 -2.57 -3.52
CA THR A 115 -18.46 -2.97 -4.86
C THR A 115 -17.36 -3.62 -5.67
N SER A 116 -16.14 -3.05 -5.67
CA SER A 116 -14.98 -3.56 -6.42
C SER A 116 -14.04 -4.42 -5.57
N GLY A 117 -14.06 -4.29 -4.24
CA GLY A 117 -13.14 -4.97 -3.32
C GLY A 117 -11.73 -4.39 -3.31
N THR A 118 -11.50 -3.23 -3.93
CA THR A 118 -10.18 -2.58 -4.01
C THR A 118 -10.16 -1.25 -3.26
N THR A 119 -8.98 -0.73 -2.95
CA THR A 119 -8.81 0.60 -2.34
C THR A 119 -8.12 1.50 -3.34
N ALA A 120 -8.72 2.66 -3.62
CA ALA A 120 -8.21 3.67 -4.54
C ALA A 120 -7.05 4.47 -3.90
N LEU A 121 -5.87 3.84 -3.76
CA LEU A 121 -4.68 4.46 -3.17
C LEU A 121 -4.14 5.63 -4.00
N GLU A 122 -4.51 5.74 -5.28
CA GLU A 122 -4.25 6.88 -6.16
C GLU A 122 -4.93 8.18 -5.71
N TYR A 123 -6.02 8.07 -4.92
CA TYR A 123 -6.75 9.22 -4.38
C TYR A 123 -6.25 9.67 -3.01
N LEU A 124 -5.45 8.84 -2.33
CA LEU A 124 -4.90 9.19 -1.02
C LEU A 124 -3.62 10.04 -1.17
N PRO A 125 -3.61 11.33 -0.75
CA PRO A 125 -2.43 12.16 -0.88
C PRO A 125 -1.30 11.70 0.05
N VAL A 126 -0.10 11.50 -0.48
CA VAL A 126 1.12 11.15 0.30
C VAL A 126 1.45 12.18 1.38
N ASP A 127 1.00 13.41 1.21
CA ASP A 127 1.17 14.50 2.16
C ASP A 127 0.41 14.31 3.48
N GLN A 128 -0.60 13.44 3.50
CA GLN A 128 -1.39 13.08 4.68
C GLN A 128 -0.78 11.92 5.47
N ILE A 129 0.24 11.25 4.94
CA ILE A 129 0.78 10.01 5.48
C ILE A 129 1.99 10.28 6.37
N GLU A 130 2.02 9.67 7.56
CA GLU A 130 3.17 9.68 8.47
C GLU A 130 4.05 8.45 8.28
N ARG A 131 3.45 7.27 8.07
CA ARG A 131 4.15 6.05 7.70
C ARG A 131 3.22 5.04 7.02
N ILE A 132 3.82 4.13 6.25
CA ILE A 132 3.16 2.95 5.70
C ILE A 132 3.88 1.71 6.20
N GLU A 133 3.13 0.74 6.70
CA GLU A 133 3.62 -0.59 7.04
C GLU A 133 3.06 -1.58 6.02
N ILE A 134 3.94 -2.32 5.35
CA ILE A 134 3.60 -3.35 4.37
C ILE A 134 3.93 -4.69 5.00
N VAL A 135 2.92 -5.41 5.44
CA VAL A 135 3.04 -6.72 6.09
C VAL A 135 2.71 -7.79 5.06
N ARG A 136 3.69 -8.58 4.66
CA ARG A 136 3.55 -9.59 3.62
C ARG A 136 3.12 -10.94 4.17
N GLY A 137 2.51 -11.75 3.28
CA GLY A 137 1.97 -13.05 3.60
C GLY A 137 0.58 -12.99 4.26
N PRO A 138 -0.12 -14.13 4.39
CA PRO A 138 -1.50 -14.17 4.84
C PRO A 138 -1.66 -13.69 6.28
N ARG A 139 -2.53 -12.72 6.48
CA ARG A 139 -2.84 -12.10 7.79
C ARG A 139 -4.32 -12.21 8.16
N ALA A 140 -5.06 -13.06 7.45
CA ALA A 140 -6.49 -13.23 7.69
C ALA A 140 -6.82 -13.73 9.09
N SER A 141 -5.92 -14.46 9.75
CA SER A 141 -6.08 -14.88 11.15
C SER A 141 -6.14 -13.71 12.16
N LEU A 142 -5.67 -12.52 11.77
CA LEU A 142 -5.77 -11.31 12.59
C LEU A 142 -6.76 -10.31 11.99
N TYR A 143 -6.70 -10.11 10.68
CA TYR A 143 -7.40 -9.00 10.02
C TYR A 143 -8.67 -9.44 9.26
N GLY A 144 -8.91 -10.75 9.10
CA GLY A 144 -10.07 -11.30 8.39
C GLY A 144 -9.88 -11.32 6.87
N ALA A 145 -11.00 -11.26 6.15
CA ALA A 145 -11.03 -11.33 4.69
C ALA A 145 -10.08 -10.37 3.99
N ASP A 146 -9.71 -10.69 2.74
CA ASP A 146 -8.96 -9.87 1.79
C ASP A 146 -7.45 -9.73 2.11
N ALA A 147 -6.96 -10.36 3.19
CA ALA A 147 -5.54 -10.33 3.59
C ALA A 147 -4.78 -11.59 3.10
N LEU A 148 -4.94 -11.98 1.81
CA LEU A 148 -4.24 -13.12 1.20
C LEU A 148 -2.78 -12.80 0.91
N GLY A 149 -2.53 -11.71 0.16
CA GLY A 149 -1.19 -11.21 -0.17
C GLY A 149 -0.53 -10.57 1.05
N GLY A 150 -1.33 -9.94 1.89
CA GLY A 150 -0.90 -9.24 3.10
C GLY A 150 -1.76 -8.02 3.42
N VAL A 151 -1.16 -7.12 4.19
CA VAL A 151 -1.82 -5.90 4.68
C VAL A 151 -0.93 -4.69 4.41
N ILE A 152 -1.51 -3.64 3.84
CA ILE A 152 -0.90 -2.30 3.74
C ILE A 152 -1.59 -1.43 4.79
N GLN A 153 -0.87 -1.07 5.84
CA GLN A 153 -1.41 -0.22 6.90
C GLN A 153 -0.82 1.18 6.81
N ILE A 154 -1.68 2.16 6.64
CA ILE A 154 -1.34 3.56 6.47
C ILE A 154 -1.66 4.30 7.76
N PHE A 155 -0.69 5.02 8.29
CA PHE A 155 -0.83 5.84 9.48
C PHE A 155 -0.75 7.31 9.08
N THR A 156 -1.72 8.08 9.53
CA THR A 156 -1.82 9.51 9.22
C THR A 156 -1.50 10.39 10.43
N ARG A 157 -1.38 9.80 11.62
CA ARG A 157 -1.06 10.51 12.87
C ARG A 157 0.44 10.76 12.96
N PRO A 158 0.87 12.02 13.09
CA PRO A 158 2.28 12.33 13.31
C PRO A 158 2.74 11.87 14.70
N GLY A 159 4.05 11.63 14.81
CA GLY A 159 4.70 11.31 16.07
C GLY A 159 4.60 12.45 17.10
N THR A 160 5.28 12.28 18.22
CA THR A 160 5.34 13.26 19.33
C THR A 160 6.01 14.58 18.93
N GLY A 161 5.83 15.60 19.77
CA GLY A 161 6.44 16.93 19.62
C GLY A 161 5.45 17.97 19.08
N SER A 162 5.92 19.21 19.03
CA SER A 162 5.14 20.37 18.57
C SER A 162 5.85 21.05 17.42
N GLY A 163 5.10 21.53 16.44
CA GLY A 163 5.71 22.25 15.32
C GLY A 163 4.78 22.53 14.16
N TRP A 164 5.30 23.30 13.21
CA TRP A 164 4.66 23.65 11.95
C TRP A 164 5.50 23.16 10.79
N GLN A 165 4.85 22.68 9.77
CA GLN A 165 5.47 22.30 8.50
C GLN A 165 4.65 22.90 7.36
N ALA A 166 5.34 23.36 6.31
CA ALA A 166 4.71 23.79 5.09
C ALA A 166 5.59 23.42 3.89
N SER A 167 4.98 23.10 2.77
CA SER A 167 5.69 22.89 1.51
C SER A 167 4.86 23.35 0.33
N VAL A 168 5.55 23.78 -0.73
CA VAL A 168 4.96 24.09 -2.02
C VAL A 168 5.84 23.46 -3.10
N THR A 169 5.20 22.81 -4.07
CA THR A 169 5.84 22.15 -5.20
C THR A 169 5.25 22.68 -6.50
N GLY A 170 6.08 22.91 -7.49
CA GLY A 170 5.68 23.17 -8.87
C GLY A 170 6.51 22.34 -9.84
N GLY A 171 5.94 21.91 -10.97
CA GLY A 171 6.67 21.05 -11.89
C GLY A 171 5.97 20.76 -13.20
N SER A 172 6.44 19.74 -13.87
CA SER A 172 5.93 19.24 -15.15
C SER A 172 4.43 18.96 -15.11
N PHE A 173 3.80 18.86 -16.26
CA PHE A 173 2.36 18.59 -16.42
C PHE A 173 1.48 19.63 -15.72
N GLY A 174 1.90 20.90 -15.68
CA GLY A 174 1.17 21.95 -14.97
C GLY A 174 0.97 21.68 -13.48
N THR A 175 1.81 20.83 -12.88
CA THR A 175 1.61 20.37 -11.50
C THR A 175 1.93 21.44 -10.46
N TRP A 176 1.01 21.63 -9.52
CA TRP A 176 1.16 22.41 -8.30
C TRP A 176 0.63 21.65 -7.11
N SER A 177 1.40 21.58 -6.05
CA SER A 177 0.91 21.06 -4.78
C SER A 177 1.36 21.92 -3.60
N GLY A 178 0.56 21.89 -2.54
CA GLY A 178 0.83 22.60 -1.30
C GLY A 178 0.38 21.79 -0.09
N ARG A 179 1.16 21.87 1.00
CA ARG A 179 0.87 21.24 2.29
C ARG A 179 1.13 22.23 3.42
N ALA A 180 0.24 22.24 4.39
CA ALA A 180 0.46 22.89 5.68
C ALA A 180 0.04 21.93 6.79
N ALA A 181 0.90 21.77 7.79
CA ALA A 181 0.65 20.88 8.91
C ALA A 181 1.07 21.53 10.23
N THR A 182 0.32 21.23 11.28
CA THR A 182 0.68 21.58 12.66
C THR A 182 0.41 20.41 13.57
N ARG A 183 1.25 20.25 14.56
CA ARG A 183 1.05 19.30 15.66
C ARG A 183 1.47 19.96 16.97
N GLY A 184 0.88 19.52 18.07
CA GLY A 184 1.22 20.08 19.38
C GLY A 184 0.65 19.28 20.54
N GLU A 185 1.11 19.67 21.73
CA GLU A 185 0.68 19.09 23.00
C GLU A 185 0.24 20.21 23.94
N ILE A 186 -0.90 20.05 24.59
CA ILE A 186 -1.44 20.96 25.62
C ILE A 186 -1.80 20.11 26.83
N GLY A 187 -0.93 20.11 27.84
CA GLY A 187 -1.04 19.17 28.95
C GLY A 187 -0.99 17.73 28.44
N ASN A 188 -1.99 16.92 28.80
CA ASN A 188 -2.10 15.51 28.38
C ASN A 188 -2.83 15.34 27.03
N THR A 189 -3.11 16.43 26.31
CA THR A 189 -3.81 16.39 25.02
C THR A 189 -2.84 16.63 23.89
N ARG A 190 -2.78 15.70 22.92
CA ARG A 190 -2.07 15.81 21.64
C ARG A 190 -3.07 16.13 20.54
N TYR A 191 -2.66 16.96 19.60
CA TYR A 191 -3.46 17.28 18.42
C TYR A 191 -2.58 17.42 17.19
N HIS A 192 -3.17 17.19 16.02
CA HIS A 192 -2.57 17.52 14.74
C HIS A 192 -3.62 17.95 13.73
N LEU A 193 -3.19 18.73 12.76
CA LEU A 193 -3.97 19.15 11.62
C LEU A 193 -3.04 19.22 10.41
N THR A 194 -3.45 18.57 9.30
CA THR A 194 -2.75 18.66 8.02
C THR A 194 -3.77 18.99 6.93
N VAL A 195 -3.45 19.98 6.11
CA VAL A 195 -4.21 20.34 4.91
C VAL A 195 -3.27 20.22 3.72
N SER A 196 -3.71 19.60 2.64
CA SER A 196 -2.96 19.53 1.40
C SER A 196 -3.86 19.70 0.19
N GLY A 197 -3.26 20.13 -0.92
CA GLY A 197 -3.89 20.22 -2.21
C GLY A 197 -2.90 19.90 -3.32
N LEU A 198 -3.36 19.22 -4.37
CA LEU A 198 -2.61 18.91 -5.58
C LEU A 198 -3.50 19.17 -6.79
N ALA A 199 -2.93 19.81 -7.81
CA ALA A 199 -3.54 19.97 -9.11
C ALA A 199 -2.49 19.68 -10.19
N SER A 200 -2.88 18.98 -11.24
CA SER A 200 -2.08 18.73 -12.43
C SER A 200 -2.97 18.90 -13.67
N ASP A 201 -2.44 19.50 -14.72
CA ASP A 201 -3.11 19.49 -16.02
C ASP A 201 -3.03 18.09 -16.66
N GLY A 202 -2.07 17.24 -16.21
CA GLY A 202 -1.91 15.88 -16.72
C GLY A 202 -1.23 15.82 -18.08
N TYR A 203 -1.48 14.75 -18.79
CA TYR A 203 -1.04 14.48 -20.17
C TYR A 203 -2.03 13.49 -20.78
N ASP A 204 -2.07 13.37 -22.11
CA ASP A 204 -2.87 12.36 -22.82
C ASP A 204 -2.36 10.95 -22.48
N ILE A 205 -3.17 10.19 -21.71
CA ILE A 205 -2.79 8.84 -21.24
C ILE A 205 -2.99 7.76 -22.32
N GLN A 206 -3.70 8.08 -23.43
CA GLN A 206 -4.02 7.14 -24.50
C GLN A 206 -3.84 7.76 -25.89
N GLU A 207 -2.65 8.26 -26.21
CA GLU A 207 -2.33 8.97 -27.48
C GLU A 207 -2.83 8.28 -28.75
N ASN A 208 -2.96 6.96 -28.76
CA ASN A 208 -3.35 6.15 -29.92
C ASN A 208 -4.78 5.62 -29.88
N GLY A 209 -5.55 6.01 -28.86
CA GLY A 209 -6.87 5.48 -28.60
C GLY A 209 -6.87 4.01 -28.18
N ALA A 210 -7.55 3.66 -27.09
CA ALA A 210 -7.71 2.28 -26.66
C ALA A 210 -8.96 1.66 -27.29
N PRO A 211 -8.94 0.36 -27.62
CA PRO A 211 -10.17 -0.36 -27.81
C PRO A 211 -10.89 -0.43 -26.46
N THR A 212 -12.05 0.19 -26.33
CA THR A 212 -12.91 0.00 -25.17
C THR A 212 -13.37 -1.45 -25.11
N SER A 213 -13.75 -1.94 -23.93
CA SER A 213 -14.34 -3.27 -23.74
C SER A 213 -15.56 -3.55 -24.62
N PHE A 214 -16.13 -2.51 -25.25
CA PHE A 214 -17.24 -2.55 -26.19
C PHE A 214 -16.82 -2.35 -27.67
N GLY A 215 -15.53 -2.37 -27.98
CA GLY A 215 -15.02 -2.32 -29.36
C GLY A 215 -15.04 -0.95 -30.03
N ALA A 216 -15.38 0.13 -29.32
CA ALA A 216 -15.22 1.50 -29.82
C ALA A 216 -13.83 2.01 -29.41
N THR A 217 -13.11 2.62 -30.34
CA THR A 217 -11.91 3.42 -30.03
C THR A 217 -12.35 4.84 -29.76
N THR A 218 -12.21 5.31 -28.53
CA THR A 218 -12.28 6.74 -28.22
C THR A 218 -10.87 7.30 -28.32
N VAL A 219 -10.66 8.25 -29.23
CA VAL A 219 -9.46 9.08 -29.27
C VAL A 219 -9.89 10.44 -28.74
N GLU A 220 -9.52 10.75 -27.53
CA GLU A 220 -9.75 12.04 -26.89
C GLU A 220 -8.36 12.69 -26.71
N PRO A 221 -7.87 13.50 -27.69
CA PRO A 221 -6.51 14.07 -27.65
C PRO A 221 -6.49 15.29 -26.73
N ASP A 222 -6.67 15.08 -25.45
CA ASP A 222 -6.61 16.11 -24.43
C ASP A 222 -5.79 15.66 -23.22
N ASP A 223 -5.46 16.60 -22.34
CA ASP A 223 -4.70 16.32 -21.14
C ASP A 223 -5.65 15.86 -20.02
N ASP A 224 -5.33 14.72 -19.41
CA ASP A 224 -6.10 14.05 -18.36
C ASP A 224 -5.83 14.67 -16.99
N ARG A 225 -6.62 15.65 -16.64
CA ARG A 225 -6.45 16.47 -15.43
C ARG A 225 -6.70 15.71 -14.15
N TYR A 226 -6.04 16.17 -13.09
CA TYR A 226 -6.26 15.70 -11.72
C TYR A 226 -6.30 16.85 -10.72
N ARG A 227 -7.20 16.77 -9.75
CA ARG A 227 -7.23 17.67 -8.59
C ARG A 227 -7.62 16.87 -7.36
N ASN A 228 -6.94 17.18 -6.24
CA ASN A 228 -7.23 16.57 -4.95
C ASN A 228 -7.01 17.59 -3.83
N THR A 229 -7.92 17.64 -2.87
CA THR A 229 -7.79 18.43 -1.64
C THR A 229 -8.05 17.51 -0.47
N ALA A 230 -7.19 17.56 0.55
CA ALA A 230 -7.33 16.70 1.70
C ALA A 230 -7.13 17.43 3.02
N LEU A 231 -7.88 16.98 4.01
CA LEU A 231 -7.83 17.40 5.40
C LEU A 231 -7.62 16.17 6.29
N ASN A 232 -6.68 16.27 7.22
CA ASN A 232 -6.46 15.28 8.28
C ASN A 232 -6.40 16.00 9.61
N PHE A 233 -7.21 15.56 10.55
CA PHE A 233 -7.30 16.10 11.90
C PHE A 233 -7.33 14.95 12.90
N GLY A 234 -6.59 15.09 14.00
CA GLY A 234 -6.67 14.15 15.09
C GLY A 234 -6.40 14.79 16.44
N VAL A 235 -6.98 14.18 17.46
CA VAL A 235 -6.80 14.54 18.86
C VAL A 235 -6.73 13.28 19.71
N SER A 236 -5.83 13.25 20.70
CA SER A 236 -5.81 12.23 21.75
C SER A 236 -5.59 12.87 23.11
N HIS A 237 -6.18 12.27 24.14
CA HIS A 237 -6.07 12.73 25.51
C HIS A 237 -5.76 11.55 26.43
N HIS A 238 -4.70 11.69 27.22
CA HIS A 238 -4.30 10.71 28.20
C HIS A 238 -4.76 11.17 29.59
N LEU A 239 -5.52 10.32 30.26
CA LEU A 239 -5.90 10.55 31.64
C LEU A 239 -4.76 10.14 32.58
N ASP A 240 -4.74 10.68 33.82
CA ASP A 240 -3.72 10.37 34.82
C ASP A 240 -3.74 8.88 35.27
N ASN A 241 -4.83 8.17 35.03
CA ASN A 241 -4.96 6.73 35.27
C ASN A 241 -4.49 5.83 34.12
N GLY A 242 -3.86 6.40 33.07
CA GLY A 242 -3.34 5.65 31.93
C GLY A 242 -4.34 5.36 30.80
N VAL A 243 -5.60 5.79 30.94
CA VAL A 243 -6.59 5.64 29.86
C VAL A 243 -6.39 6.72 28.81
N GLU A 244 -6.35 6.33 27.54
CA GLU A 244 -6.30 7.22 26.38
C GLU A 244 -7.63 7.23 25.64
N PHE A 245 -8.09 8.41 25.23
CA PHE A 245 -9.15 8.62 24.25
C PHE A 245 -8.57 9.29 23.02
N GLY A 246 -8.97 8.86 21.84
CA GLY A 246 -8.55 9.49 20.61
C GLY A 246 -9.65 9.54 19.57
N ALA A 247 -9.57 10.56 18.70
CA ALA A 247 -10.40 10.69 17.52
C ALA A 247 -9.55 11.15 16.35
N GLN A 248 -9.90 10.66 15.15
CA GLN A 248 -9.18 10.89 13.90
C GLN A 248 -10.19 11.09 12.78
N ALA A 249 -9.89 12.00 11.84
CA ALA A 249 -10.66 12.22 10.63
C ALA A 249 -9.71 12.54 9.47
N LEU A 250 -9.79 11.77 8.42
CA LEU A 250 -9.15 12.01 7.13
C LEU A 250 -10.25 12.12 6.08
N ARG A 251 -10.18 13.14 5.22
CA ARG A 251 -11.01 13.28 4.03
C ARG A 251 -10.14 13.79 2.89
N ALA A 252 -10.18 13.09 1.76
CA ALA A 252 -9.64 13.51 0.49
C ALA A 252 -10.78 13.56 -0.53
N GLU A 253 -10.87 14.64 -1.28
CA GLU A 253 -11.88 14.82 -2.32
C GLU A 253 -11.27 15.46 -3.55
N GLY A 254 -11.74 15.07 -4.71
CA GLY A 254 -11.15 15.56 -5.94
C GLY A 254 -11.84 15.08 -7.20
N ARG A 255 -11.09 15.23 -8.28
CA ARG A 255 -11.55 14.90 -9.63
C ARG A 255 -10.39 14.33 -10.43
N THR A 256 -10.67 13.34 -11.26
CA THR A 256 -9.80 12.81 -12.29
C THR A 256 -10.53 12.77 -13.63
N ASP A 257 -9.88 13.28 -14.68
CA ASP A 257 -10.32 13.14 -16.07
C ASP A 257 -9.54 11.96 -16.69
N TYR A 258 -10.12 11.23 -17.65
CA TYR A 258 -9.50 10.09 -18.34
C TYR A 258 -10.23 9.79 -19.66
N ASP A 259 -9.55 9.13 -20.60
CA ASP A 259 -10.15 8.72 -21.85
C ASP A 259 -11.22 7.64 -21.69
N GLY A 260 -12.31 7.75 -22.43
CA GLY A 260 -13.34 6.74 -22.51
C GLY A 260 -14.76 7.24 -22.22
N PHE A 261 -15.63 6.32 -21.81
CA PHE A 261 -16.99 6.61 -21.48
C PHE A 261 -17.45 5.76 -20.29
N PRO A 262 -17.60 6.35 -19.07
CA PRO A 262 -17.42 7.76 -18.71
C PRO A 262 -15.99 8.26 -18.92
N ASN A 263 -15.77 9.58 -18.85
CA ASN A 263 -14.45 10.21 -19.03
C ASN A 263 -14.04 11.14 -17.88
N ARG A 264 -14.73 11.04 -16.74
CA ARG A 264 -14.42 11.78 -15.51
C ARG A 264 -14.98 11.08 -14.29
N THR A 265 -14.26 11.16 -13.19
CA THR A 265 -14.74 10.77 -11.86
C THR A 265 -14.50 11.90 -10.86
N ASP A 266 -15.55 12.31 -10.17
CA ASP A 266 -15.47 13.07 -8.93
C ASP A 266 -15.48 12.06 -7.78
N PHE A 267 -14.53 12.17 -6.82
CA PHE A 267 -14.33 11.16 -5.78
C PHE A 267 -14.24 11.75 -4.38
N VAL A 268 -14.59 10.93 -3.38
CA VAL A 268 -14.36 11.19 -1.95
C VAL A 268 -13.87 9.92 -1.27
N GLU A 269 -12.69 10.04 -0.65
CA GLU A 269 -12.15 9.07 0.29
C GLU A 269 -12.18 9.63 1.71
N GLN A 270 -12.85 8.94 2.64
CA GLN A 270 -12.96 9.42 4.01
C GLN A 270 -12.77 8.29 5.01
N VAL A 271 -12.02 8.56 6.09
CA VAL A 271 -11.92 7.69 7.26
C VAL A 271 -12.09 8.53 8.51
N ILE A 272 -13.04 8.13 9.36
CA ILE A 272 -13.26 8.72 10.68
C ILE A 272 -13.19 7.61 11.72
N SER A 273 -12.45 7.81 12.80
CA SER A 273 -12.36 6.83 13.87
C SER A 273 -12.30 7.49 15.25
N ALA A 274 -12.72 6.72 16.25
CA ALA A 274 -12.51 7.05 17.65
C ALA A 274 -12.10 5.78 18.42
N HIS A 275 -11.28 5.96 19.43
CA HIS A 275 -10.87 4.86 20.29
C HIS A 275 -10.80 5.26 21.75
N VAL A 276 -10.92 4.24 22.59
CA VAL A 276 -10.57 4.30 24.01
C VAL A 276 -9.73 3.08 24.34
N GLY A 277 -8.63 3.26 25.06
CA GLY A 277 -7.75 2.17 25.45
C GLY A 277 -6.96 2.50 26.71
N GLY A 278 -6.46 1.47 27.39
CA GLY A 278 -5.65 1.63 28.57
C GLY A 278 -5.37 0.31 29.28
N GLU A 279 -4.45 0.35 30.21
CA GLU A 279 -4.15 -0.76 31.11
C GLU A 279 -5.27 -0.90 32.16
N LEU A 280 -6.01 -2.00 32.12
CA LEU A 280 -7.02 -2.34 33.15
C LEU A 280 -6.36 -2.92 34.39
N THR A 281 -5.24 -3.63 34.18
CA THR A 281 -4.31 -4.10 35.21
C THR A 281 -2.88 -4.06 34.67
N GLU A 282 -1.86 -4.34 35.50
CA GLU A 282 -0.45 -4.41 35.05
C GLU A 282 -0.20 -5.44 33.93
N THR A 283 -1.10 -6.39 33.74
CA THR A 283 -0.96 -7.48 32.75
C THR A 283 -2.07 -7.49 31.70
N TRP A 284 -2.99 -6.54 31.73
CA TRP A 284 -4.13 -6.51 30.81
C TRP A 284 -4.35 -5.11 30.25
N TYR A 285 -4.05 -4.95 28.98
CA TYR A 285 -4.42 -3.78 28.18
C TYR A 285 -5.68 -4.07 27.36
N SER A 286 -6.60 -3.11 27.29
CA SER A 286 -7.84 -3.23 26.51
C SER A 286 -8.04 -1.99 25.65
N ARG A 287 -8.50 -2.18 24.39
CA ARG A 287 -8.76 -1.10 23.43
C ARG A 287 -10.03 -1.38 22.66
N LEU A 288 -10.92 -0.42 22.62
CA LEU A 288 -12.08 -0.37 21.73
C LEU A 288 -11.85 0.72 20.68
N THR A 289 -12.00 0.36 19.41
CA THR A 289 -11.95 1.29 18.27
C THR A 289 -13.24 1.18 17.50
N VAL A 290 -13.84 2.30 17.14
CA VAL A 290 -14.98 2.39 16.23
C VAL A 290 -14.63 3.34 15.10
N GLY A 291 -15.14 3.07 13.91
CA GLY A 291 -14.84 3.93 12.77
C GLY A 291 -15.78 3.73 11.59
N GLU A 292 -15.67 4.64 10.65
CA GLU A 292 -16.38 4.62 9.38
C GLU A 292 -15.38 4.97 8.26
N SER A 293 -15.39 4.19 7.19
CA SER A 293 -14.75 4.55 5.92
C SER A 293 -15.82 4.77 4.86
N ARG A 294 -15.52 5.67 3.91
CA ARG A 294 -16.31 5.93 2.72
C ARG A 294 -15.39 5.98 1.51
N ASP A 295 -15.89 5.40 0.43
CA ASP A 295 -15.35 5.42 -0.92
C ASP A 295 -16.54 5.80 -1.81
N GLU A 296 -16.58 7.06 -2.26
CA GLU A 296 -17.69 7.64 -3.01
C GLU A 296 -17.16 8.08 -4.39
N THR A 297 -17.82 7.68 -5.46
CA THR A 297 -17.43 8.01 -6.84
C THR A 297 -18.66 8.38 -7.68
N ASP A 298 -18.64 9.61 -8.23
CA ASP A 298 -19.58 10.09 -9.24
C ASP A 298 -18.87 10.08 -10.60
N ASN A 299 -19.30 9.20 -11.50
CA ASN A 299 -18.77 9.11 -12.84
C ASN A 299 -19.60 9.94 -13.80
N LEU A 300 -18.92 10.73 -14.62
CA LEU A 300 -19.54 11.63 -15.58
C LEU A 300 -19.12 11.25 -17.01
N ALA A 301 -20.07 11.33 -17.94
CA ALA A 301 -19.87 11.18 -19.36
C ALA A 301 -20.10 12.52 -20.06
N ASN A 302 -19.04 13.14 -20.61
CA ASN A 302 -19.10 14.44 -21.26
C ASN A 302 -19.80 15.53 -20.40
N GLY A 303 -19.52 15.50 -19.08
CA GLY A 303 -20.07 16.46 -18.11
C GLY A 303 -21.50 16.19 -17.65
N SER A 304 -22.10 15.08 -18.05
CA SER A 304 -23.39 14.61 -17.54
C SER A 304 -23.21 13.43 -16.60
N ASP A 305 -24.02 13.35 -15.54
CA ASP A 305 -24.00 12.24 -14.61
C ASP A 305 -24.24 10.92 -15.35
N PHE A 306 -23.40 9.92 -15.09
CA PHE A 306 -23.46 8.62 -15.72
C PHE A 306 -23.73 7.51 -14.69
N SER A 307 -22.91 7.41 -13.64
CA SER A 307 -23.11 6.43 -12.57
C SER A 307 -22.50 6.92 -11.25
N THR A 308 -23.10 6.48 -10.16
CA THR A 308 -22.63 6.73 -8.79
C THR A 308 -22.40 5.39 -8.11
N PHE A 309 -21.27 5.26 -7.38
CA PHE A 309 -20.95 4.12 -6.52
C PHE A 309 -20.44 4.64 -5.18
N ASP A 310 -21.26 4.57 -4.16
CA ASP A 310 -20.92 4.98 -2.81
C ASP A 310 -20.86 3.76 -1.89
N THR A 311 -19.70 3.50 -1.34
CA THR A 311 -19.51 2.51 -0.29
C THR A 311 -19.32 3.18 1.05
N ARG A 312 -20.06 2.73 2.05
CA ARG A 312 -19.92 3.12 3.44
C ARG A 312 -19.72 1.90 4.31
N ARG A 313 -18.57 1.81 5.00
CA ARG A 313 -18.27 0.75 5.96
C ARG A 313 -18.20 1.29 7.37
N GLN A 314 -19.03 0.79 8.26
CA GLN A 314 -18.98 1.05 9.69
C GLN A 314 -18.34 -0.13 10.40
N SER A 315 -17.37 0.11 11.29
CA SER A 315 -16.62 -0.95 11.96
C SER A 315 -16.44 -0.69 13.44
N ALA A 316 -16.34 -1.78 14.20
CA ALA A 316 -15.96 -1.78 15.61
C ALA A 316 -14.99 -2.93 15.86
N SER A 317 -13.92 -2.66 16.61
CA SER A 317 -12.93 -3.66 17.02
C SER A 317 -12.65 -3.51 18.51
N TRP A 318 -12.77 -4.61 19.26
CA TRP A 318 -12.42 -4.66 20.66
C TRP A 318 -11.30 -5.68 20.87
N GLN A 319 -10.11 -5.19 21.20
CA GLN A 319 -8.90 -5.97 21.42
C GLN A 319 -8.50 -5.96 22.89
N ASN A 320 -8.01 -7.08 23.37
CA ASN A 320 -7.48 -7.27 24.71
C ASN A 320 -6.14 -8.00 24.62
N ASP A 321 -5.11 -7.41 25.20
CA ASP A 321 -3.76 -7.93 25.25
C ASP A 321 -3.46 -8.33 26.70
N LEU A 322 -3.13 -9.61 26.90
CA LEU A 322 -2.88 -10.21 28.22
C LEU A 322 -1.44 -10.71 28.28
N SER A 323 -0.64 -10.08 29.12
CA SER A 323 0.71 -10.57 29.44
C SER A 323 0.60 -11.75 30.42
N LEU A 324 0.96 -12.94 29.94
CA LEU A 324 0.89 -14.18 30.72
C LEU A 324 2.27 -14.56 31.28
N PRO A 325 2.35 -15.39 32.34
CA PRO A 325 3.63 -15.91 32.84
C PRO A 325 4.41 -16.67 31.78
N GLY A 326 5.74 -16.51 31.72
CA GLY A 326 6.60 -17.21 30.77
C GLY A 326 6.80 -16.45 29.44
N GLU A 327 6.80 -15.12 29.49
CA GLU A 327 7.03 -14.24 28.34
C GLU A 327 6.06 -14.52 27.18
N GLN A 328 4.78 -14.64 27.53
CA GLN A 328 3.69 -14.83 26.59
C GLN A 328 2.82 -13.58 26.51
N LEU A 329 2.38 -13.26 25.30
CA LEU A 329 1.39 -12.22 25.03
C LEU A 329 0.20 -12.82 24.28
N LEU A 330 -0.91 -12.98 25.00
CA LEU A 330 -2.17 -13.44 24.42
C LEU A 330 -3.03 -12.23 24.03
N THR A 331 -3.28 -12.08 22.73
CA THR A 331 -4.21 -11.10 22.17
C THR A 331 -5.52 -11.79 21.81
N VAL A 332 -6.65 -11.30 22.33
CA VAL A 332 -8.00 -11.78 21.97
C VAL A 332 -8.88 -10.60 21.59
N GLY A 333 -9.78 -10.81 20.64
CA GLY A 333 -10.65 -9.71 20.24
C GLY A 333 -11.89 -10.11 19.47
N LEU A 334 -12.74 -9.10 19.29
CA LEU A 334 -13.97 -9.14 18.53
C LEU A 334 -13.92 -8.03 17.48
N ASP A 335 -14.24 -8.36 16.24
CA ASP A 335 -14.42 -7.40 15.15
C ASP A 335 -15.84 -7.50 14.61
N GLY A 336 -16.39 -6.36 14.19
CA GLY A 336 -17.64 -6.32 13.47
C GLY A 336 -17.64 -5.16 12.48
N TRP A 337 -18.22 -5.39 11.30
CA TRP A 337 -18.43 -4.30 10.34
C TRP A 337 -19.70 -4.51 9.52
N ARG A 338 -20.22 -3.41 9.03
CA ARG A 338 -21.34 -3.33 8.12
C ARG A 338 -20.95 -2.55 6.89
N ASP A 339 -21.11 -3.17 5.73
CA ASP A 339 -21.02 -2.51 4.43
C ASP A 339 -22.40 -2.04 3.99
N ARG A 340 -22.46 -0.85 3.37
CA ARG A 340 -23.61 -0.33 2.63
C ARG A 340 -23.14 0.21 1.30
N VAL A 341 -23.92 -0.04 0.28
CA VAL A 341 -23.72 0.46 -1.08
C VAL A 341 -24.92 1.32 -1.44
N ASP A 342 -24.66 2.56 -1.92
CA ASP A 342 -25.65 3.42 -2.57
C ASP A 342 -25.15 3.69 -4.00
N SER A 343 -25.94 3.33 -5.00
CA SER A 343 -25.49 3.33 -6.38
C SER A 343 -26.66 3.55 -7.34
N THR A 344 -26.36 4.12 -8.50
CA THR A 344 -27.29 4.12 -9.65
C THR A 344 -27.48 2.73 -10.25
N THR A 345 -26.57 1.78 -9.97
CA THR A 345 -26.73 0.35 -10.27
C THR A 345 -27.66 -0.27 -9.23
N ASP A 346 -28.72 -0.93 -9.68
CA ASP A 346 -29.74 -1.53 -8.82
C ASP A 346 -29.29 -2.91 -8.31
N PHE A 347 -28.39 -2.92 -7.33
CA PHE A 347 -27.91 -4.15 -6.70
C PHE A 347 -29.06 -4.89 -6.02
N SER A 348 -29.09 -6.23 -6.10
CA SER A 348 -30.14 -7.02 -5.44
C SER A 348 -30.06 -6.95 -3.90
N GLU A 349 -28.90 -6.69 -3.34
CA GLU A 349 -28.65 -6.41 -1.92
C GLU A 349 -27.72 -5.19 -1.80
N ASP A 350 -28.02 -4.28 -0.89
CA ASP A 350 -27.27 -3.04 -0.68
C ASP A 350 -26.49 -3.01 0.65
N ARG A 351 -26.58 -4.10 1.42
CA ARG A 351 -26.00 -4.19 2.76
C ARG A 351 -25.43 -5.58 3.03
N ARG A 352 -24.38 -5.63 3.85
CA ARG A 352 -23.78 -6.87 4.33
C ARG A 352 -23.16 -6.67 5.71
N ASP A 353 -23.46 -7.58 6.64
CA ASP A 353 -22.91 -7.61 7.99
C ASP A 353 -21.86 -8.72 8.12
N ASN A 354 -20.79 -8.42 8.88
CA ASN A 354 -19.78 -9.39 9.29
C ASN A 354 -19.43 -9.21 10.76
N TRP A 355 -19.21 -10.30 11.47
CA TRP A 355 -18.60 -10.29 12.77
C TRP A 355 -17.55 -11.41 12.89
N ALA A 356 -16.59 -11.23 13.79
CA ALA A 356 -15.52 -12.19 13.97
C ALA A 356 -14.98 -12.22 15.39
N VAL A 357 -14.45 -13.37 15.78
CA VAL A 357 -13.65 -13.56 16.97
C VAL A 357 -12.26 -14.03 16.57
N PHE A 358 -11.22 -13.49 17.23
CA PHE A 358 -9.85 -13.90 16.98
C PHE A 358 -9.05 -14.04 18.29
N ALA A 359 -8.02 -14.87 18.22
CA ALA A 359 -7.02 -15.02 19.26
C ALA A 359 -5.64 -15.20 18.62
N GLN A 360 -4.62 -14.61 19.21
CA GLN A 360 -3.21 -14.82 18.87
C GLN A 360 -2.39 -14.96 20.12
N ASP A 361 -1.52 -15.96 20.18
CA ASP A 361 -0.56 -16.16 21.24
C ASP A 361 0.87 -15.99 20.71
N GLN A 362 1.62 -15.09 21.33
CA GLN A 362 3.03 -14.84 21.05
C GLN A 362 3.84 -15.35 22.24
N ILE A 363 4.68 -16.33 22.00
CA ILE A 363 5.43 -17.05 23.03
C ILE A 363 6.92 -16.85 22.78
N ASP A 364 7.61 -16.23 23.71
CA ASP A 364 9.08 -16.12 23.68
C ASP A 364 9.70 -17.22 24.55
N LEU A 365 10.54 -18.04 23.92
CA LEU A 365 11.27 -19.13 24.54
C LEU A 365 12.79 -18.87 24.47
N GLY A 366 13.19 -17.62 24.53
CA GLY A 366 14.57 -17.16 24.46
C GLY A 366 15.09 -17.15 23.01
N ARG A 367 15.75 -18.25 22.59
CA ARG A 367 16.21 -18.33 21.18
C ARG A 367 15.10 -18.65 20.18
N HIS A 368 13.97 -19.13 20.64
CA HIS A 368 12.83 -19.50 19.82
C HIS A 368 11.65 -18.59 20.15
N GLN A 369 10.96 -18.17 19.12
CA GLN A 369 9.71 -17.42 19.23
C GLN A 369 8.63 -18.15 18.43
N LEU A 370 7.42 -18.20 18.95
CA LEU A 370 6.28 -18.85 18.31
C LEU A 370 5.08 -17.90 18.31
N ILE A 371 4.44 -17.75 17.16
CA ILE A 371 3.17 -17.03 17.02
C ILE A 371 2.13 -17.98 16.48
N LEU A 372 1.02 -18.14 17.21
CA LEU A 372 -0.13 -18.95 16.81
C LEU A 372 -1.36 -18.07 16.76
N GLY A 373 -2.06 -18.05 15.63
CA GLY A 373 -3.27 -17.27 15.44
C GLY A 373 -4.44 -18.12 14.95
N LEU A 374 -5.63 -17.78 15.41
CA LEU A 374 -6.89 -18.38 14.96
C LEU A 374 -7.97 -17.30 14.91
N ARG A 375 -8.77 -17.31 13.83
CA ARG A 375 -9.90 -16.41 13.65
C ARG A 375 -11.08 -17.16 13.03
N ARG A 376 -12.28 -16.78 13.45
CA ARG A 376 -13.52 -17.21 12.83
C ARG A 376 -14.37 -15.99 12.49
N ASP A 377 -14.65 -15.84 11.22
CA ASP A 377 -15.56 -14.87 10.65
C ASP A 377 -16.93 -15.52 10.39
N ASP A 378 -17.99 -14.74 10.56
CA ASP A 378 -19.36 -15.09 10.18
C ASP A 378 -19.94 -13.92 9.36
N ASN A 379 -20.20 -14.16 8.11
CA ASN A 379 -20.63 -13.17 7.14
C ASN A 379 -22.02 -13.50 6.63
N GLU A 380 -22.88 -12.50 6.53
CA GLU A 380 -24.27 -12.65 6.10
C GLU A 380 -24.40 -13.26 4.69
N ALA A 381 -23.45 -12.97 3.80
CA ALA A 381 -23.51 -13.39 2.39
C ALA A 381 -22.99 -14.83 2.14
N PHE A 382 -21.87 -15.21 2.76
CA PHE A 382 -21.19 -16.48 2.46
C PHE A 382 -20.95 -17.38 3.69
N GLY A 383 -21.55 -17.04 4.84
CA GLY A 383 -21.50 -17.85 6.07
C GLY A 383 -20.17 -17.78 6.80
N THR A 384 -19.77 -18.91 7.42
CA THR A 384 -18.64 -18.93 8.36
C THR A 384 -17.34 -19.38 7.70
N HIS A 385 -16.25 -18.63 7.96
CA HIS A 385 -14.88 -18.99 7.54
C HIS A 385 -13.94 -18.99 8.76
N THR A 386 -13.00 -19.96 8.78
CA THR A 386 -12.00 -20.06 9.85
C THR A 386 -10.62 -20.01 9.23
N THR A 387 -9.76 -19.10 9.72
CA THR A 387 -8.38 -18.95 9.30
C THR A 387 -7.43 -19.07 10.47
N GLY A 388 -6.21 -19.54 10.19
CA GLY A 388 -5.18 -19.68 11.22
C GLY A 388 -3.79 -19.45 10.65
N ASN A 389 -2.85 -19.18 11.55
CA ASN A 389 -1.44 -19.13 11.21
C ASN A 389 -0.57 -19.71 12.33
N ALA A 390 0.59 -20.22 11.94
CA ALA A 390 1.66 -20.60 12.83
C ALA A 390 2.97 -20.05 12.27
N THR A 391 3.72 -19.30 13.08
CA THR A 391 5.02 -18.75 12.71
C THR A 391 6.03 -19.12 13.79
N TRP A 392 7.17 -19.67 13.37
CA TRP A 392 8.28 -20.00 14.24
C TRP A 392 9.50 -19.18 13.83
N GLY A 393 10.14 -18.53 14.78
CA GLY A 393 11.40 -17.83 14.65
C GLY A 393 12.49 -18.46 15.50
N VAL A 394 13.72 -18.48 15.01
CA VAL A 394 14.87 -18.93 15.79
C VAL A 394 16.08 -18.01 15.59
N ALA A 395 16.63 -17.50 16.68
CA ALA A 395 17.90 -16.80 16.69
C ALA A 395 19.05 -17.80 16.54
N LEU A 396 19.55 -17.97 15.31
CA LEU A 396 20.69 -18.83 15.01
C LEU A 396 21.98 -18.25 15.61
N ARG A 397 22.11 -16.93 15.59
CA ARG A 397 23.13 -16.10 16.23
C ARG A 397 22.48 -14.80 16.71
N GLU A 398 23.19 -13.98 17.46
CA GLU A 398 22.71 -12.67 17.95
C GLU A 398 22.24 -11.75 16.80
N ASN A 399 22.83 -11.90 15.62
CA ASN A 399 22.55 -11.07 14.43
C ASN A 399 22.01 -11.89 13.25
N LEU A 400 21.57 -13.12 13.45
CA LEU A 400 21.04 -13.98 12.40
C LEU A 400 19.79 -14.72 12.90
N ARG A 401 18.65 -14.42 12.31
CA ARG A 401 17.36 -15.06 12.61
C ARG A 401 16.82 -15.78 11.37
N ALA A 402 16.31 -16.99 11.58
CA ALA A 402 15.52 -17.71 10.59
C ALA A 402 14.05 -17.78 11.05
N THR A 403 13.14 -17.74 10.09
CA THR A 403 11.70 -17.86 10.32
C THR A 403 11.10 -18.92 9.40
N ALA A 404 10.06 -19.59 9.86
CA ALA A 404 9.21 -20.44 9.05
C ALA A 404 7.75 -20.17 9.41
N SER A 405 6.87 -20.02 8.42
CA SER A 405 5.47 -19.76 8.67
C SER A 405 4.58 -20.57 7.73
N PHE A 406 3.39 -20.88 8.26
CA PHE A 406 2.25 -21.41 7.53
C PHE A 406 1.02 -20.59 7.90
N GLY A 407 0.17 -20.25 6.93
CA GLY A 407 -1.06 -19.53 7.19
C GLY A 407 -2.11 -19.79 6.13
N THR A 408 -3.37 -19.64 6.55
CA THR A 408 -4.53 -19.67 5.66
C THR A 408 -5.18 -18.30 5.56
N ALA A 409 -5.79 -17.99 4.44
CA ALA A 409 -6.51 -16.75 4.20
C ALA A 409 -7.72 -16.98 3.32
N PHE A 410 -8.61 -16.00 3.24
CA PHE A 410 -9.73 -16.01 2.31
C PHE A 410 -10.01 -14.57 1.81
N LYS A 411 -10.57 -14.46 0.60
CA LYS A 411 -11.11 -13.21 0.04
C LYS A 411 -12.61 -13.33 -0.11
N ALA A 412 -13.32 -12.37 0.46
CA ALA A 412 -14.77 -12.28 0.33
C ALA A 412 -15.15 -11.89 -1.12
N PRO A 413 -16.20 -12.51 -1.71
CA PRO A 413 -16.80 -11.99 -2.93
C PRO A 413 -17.29 -10.55 -2.70
N THR A 414 -17.17 -9.71 -3.72
CA THR A 414 -17.59 -8.31 -3.67
C THR A 414 -19.10 -8.17 -3.93
N PHE A 415 -19.63 -6.94 -3.77
CA PHE A 415 -21.03 -6.69 -4.18
C PHE A 415 -21.20 -6.83 -5.69
N ASN A 416 -20.22 -6.44 -6.50
CA ASN A 416 -20.26 -6.68 -7.95
C ASN A 416 -20.30 -8.17 -8.27
N ASP A 417 -19.51 -8.97 -7.56
CA ASP A 417 -19.46 -10.41 -7.77
C ASP A 417 -20.80 -11.09 -7.42
N LEU A 418 -21.46 -10.67 -6.34
CA LEU A 418 -22.66 -11.33 -5.80
C LEU A 418 -23.97 -10.76 -6.35
N TYR A 419 -24.09 -9.41 -6.43
CA TYR A 419 -25.38 -8.74 -6.45
C TYR A 419 -25.60 -7.80 -7.63
N TYR A 420 -24.63 -7.71 -8.57
CA TYR A 420 -24.77 -6.87 -9.76
C TYR A 420 -25.95 -7.36 -10.62
N PRO A 421 -26.83 -6.46 -11.10
CA PRO A 421 -27.97 -6.84 -11.91
C PRO A 421 -27.56 -7.50 -13.24
N ASP A 422 -28.45 -8.32 -13.81
CA ASP A 422 -28.25 -8.92 -15.12
C ASP A 422 -28.45 -7.86 -16.23
N GLU A 423 -27.34 -7.44 -16.84
CA GLU A 423 -27.35 -6.51 -17.99
C GLU A 423 -27.16 -7.24 -19.34
N GLY A 424 -27.22 -8.57 -19.35
CA GLY A 424 -27.12 -9.41 -20.54
C GLY A 424 -25.68 -9.74 -20.97
N PHE A 425 -24.71 -8.94 -20.57
CA PHE A 425 -23.27 -9.19 -20.79
C PHE A 425 -22.51 -9.45 -19.49
N TYR A 426 -23.07 -9.08 -18.35
CA TYR A 426 -22.55 -9.34 -17.02
C TYR A 426 -23.70 -9.44 -16.01
N ALA A 427 -23.61 -10.37 -15.08
CA ALA A 427 -24.48 -10.52 -13.93
C ALA A 427 -23.68 -10.98 -12.71
N GLY A 428 -24.04 -10.56 -11.52
CA GLY A 428 -23.53 -11.11 -10.27
C GLY A 428 -24.00 -12.56 -10.07
N ASN A 429 -23.28 -13.30 -9.23
CA ASN A 429 -23.59 -14.66 -8.87
C ASN A 429 -23.67 -14.81 -7.34
N PRO A 430 -24.88 -14.89 -6.76
CA PRO A 430 -25.03 -14.98 -5.31
C PRO A 430 -24.58 -16.33 -4.70
N ASP A 431 -24.29 -17.33 -5.54
CA ASP A 431 -23.86 -18.67 -5.12
C ASP A 431 -22.33 -18.80 -5.05
N LEU A 432 -21.58 -17.70 -5.09
CA LEU A 432 -20.11 -17.72 -5.00
C LEU A 432 -19.64 -18.05 -3.59
N ASP A 433 -18.66 -18.96 -3.53
CA ASP A 433 -17.83 -19.19 -2.34
C ASP A 433 -16.68 -18.15 -2.27
N PRO A 434 -16.18 -17.83 -1.07
CA PRO A 434 -14.94 -17.07 -0.94
C PRO A 434 -13.74 -17.77 -1.56
N GLU A 435 -12.82 -16.99 -2.17
CA GLU A 435 -11.52 -17.51 -2.57
C GLU A 435 -10.73 -17.91 -1.31
N THR A 436 -10.00 -19.00 -1.35
CA THR A 436 -9.19 -19.48 -0.22
C THR A 436 -7.72 -19.59 -0.59
N ALA A 437 -6.83 -19.41 0.38
CA ALA A 437 -5.39 -19.50 0.16
C ALA A 437 -4.66 -20.22 1.29
N GLN A 438 -3.60 -20.94 0.91
CA GLN A 438 -2.63 -21.54 1.81
C GLN A 438 -1.24 -21.03 1.44
N ASN A 439 -0.54 -20.48 2.44
CA ASN A 439 0.80 -19.94 2.24
C ASN A 439 1.82 -20.67 3.12
N MET A 440 2.99 -20.96 2.55
CA MET A 440 4.18 -21.45 3.23
C MET A 440 5.33 -20.50 2.96
N GLU A 441 6.09 -20.15 3.99
CA GLU A 441 7.19 -19.21 3.86
C GLU A 441 8.38 -19.61 4.74
N VAL A 442 9.58 -19.35 4.25
CA VAL A 442 10.85 -19.41 5.01
C VAL A 442 11.58 -18.09 4.81
N GLY A 443 12.00 -17.48 5.92
CA GLY A 443 12.71 -16.21 5.94
C GLY A 443 14.07 -16.30 6.62
N LEU A 444 14.97 -15.40 6.22
CA LEU A 444 16.26 -15.17 6.85
C LEU A 444 16.48 -13.67 6.99
N GLN A 445 16.81 -13.23 8.21
CA GLN A 445 17.24 -11.87 8.50
C GLN A 445 18.64 -11.89 9.06
N TYR A 446 19.52 -11.03 8.51
CA TYR A 446 20.90 -10.90 8.94
C TYR A 446 21.27 -9.43 9.17
N ASP A 447 21.57 -9.09 10.42
CA ASP A 447 21.88 -7.74 10.88
C ASP A 447 23.39 -7.61 11.09
N LEU A 448 24.03 -6.76 10.31
CA LEU A 448 25.46 -6.50 10.34
C LEU A 448 25.72 -5.00 10.52
N ALA A 449 25.82 -4.54 11.74
CA ALA A 449 26.18 -3.15 12.07
C ALA A 449 25.46 -2.09 11.21
N GLN A 450 25.93 -1.88 9.97
CA GLN A 450 25.40 -0.91 9.00
C GLN A 450 24.50 -1.54 7.93
N PHE A 451 24.42 -2.87 7.87
CA PHE A 451 23.67 -3.61 6.85
C PHE A 451 22.57 -4.44 7.49
N ILE A 452 21.40 -4.42 6.87
CA ILE A 452 20.30 -5.34 7.17
C ILE A 452 19.95 -6.05 5.88
N LEU A 453 20.04 -7.37 5.87
CA LEU A 453 19.65 -8.23 4.75
C LEU A 453 18.46 -9.09 5.17
N ASN A 454 17.40 -9.04 4.36
CA ASN A 454 16.23 -9.90 4.50
C ASN A 454 16.05 -10.71 3.21
N VAL A 455 15.79 -12.00 3.34
CA VAL A 455 15.44 -12.88 2.22
C VAL A 455 14.26 -13.74 2.63
N ASN A 456 13.23 -13.81 1.80
CA ASN A 456 12.05 -14.66 2.02
C ASN A 456 11.78 -15.47 0.76
N VAL A 457 11.45 -16.74 0.95
CA VAL A 457 11.00 -17.66 -0.09
C VAL A 457 9.61 -18.13 0.31
N PHE A 458 8.66 -18.04 -0.59
CA PHE A 458 7.27 -18.37 -0.28
C PHE A 458 6.58 -19.10 -1.44
N ARG A 459 5.53 -19.84 -1.08
CA ARG A 459 4.53 -20.40 -1.98
C ARG A 459 3.15 -20.04 -1.47
N ASN A 460 2.29 -19.59 -2.36
CA ASN A 460 0.88 -19.32 -2.12
C ASN A 460 0.02 -20.11 -3.12
N ASP A 461 -0.74 -21.07 -2.63
CA ASP A 461 -1.74 -21.80 -3.41
C ASP A 461 -3.10 -21.15 -3.13
N ILE A 462 -3.82 -20.77 -4.19
CA ILE A 462 -5.13 -20.10 -4.14
C ILE A 462 -6.14 -20.97 -4.86
N ASP A 463 -7.23 -21.31 -4.20
CA ASP A 463 -8.34 -22.10 -4.72
C ASP A 463 -9.60 -21.23 -4.82
N ASP A 464 -10.55 -21.66 -5.68
CA ASP A 464 -11.86 -21.02 -5.86
C ASP A 464 -11.78 -19.57 -6.35
N LEU A 465 -10.79 -19.25 -7.22
CA LEU A 465 -10.66 -17.91 -7.79
C LEU A 465 -11.96 -17.48 -8.49
N ILE A 466 -12.41 -16.29 -8.15
CA ILE A 466 -13.57 -15.65 -8.76
C ILE A 466 -13.13 -14.99 -10.05
N VAL A 467 -13.56 -15.51 -11.18
CA VAL A 467 -13.24 -15.01 -12.52
C VAL A 467 -14.50 -14.90 -13.38
N PHE A 468 -14.45 -14.05 -14.40
CA PHE A 468 -15.55 -13.90 -15.35
C PHE A 468 -15.65 -15.13 -16.25
N ASP A 469 -16.80 -15.80 -16.21
CA ASP A 469 -17.17 -16.92 -17.07
C ASP A 469 -17.94 -16.39 -18.29
N ALA A 470 -17.23 -16.19 -19.40
CA ALA A 470 -17.82 -15.66 -20.63
C ALA A 470 -18.92 -16.56 -21.23
N ALA A 471 -18.93 -17.88 -20.92
CA ALA A 471 -19.97 -18.78 -21.40
C ALA A 471 -21.30 -18.58 -20.66
N LYS A 472 -21.26 -18.05 -19.46
CA LYS A 472 -22.44 -17.78 -18.61
C LYS A 472 -22.75 -16.31 -18.48
N SER A 473 -21.87 -15.39 -18.94
CA SER A 473 -21.95 -13.94 -18.72
C SER A 473 -22.05 -13.57 -17.23
N THR A 474 -21.36 -14.31 -16.37
CA THR A 474 -21.32 -14.08 -14.91
C THR A 474 -19.95 -14.44 -14.35
N VAL A 475 -19.74 -14.22 -13.06
CA VAL A 475 -18.56 -14.68 -12.35
C VAL A 475 -18.77 -16.05 -11.72
N SER A 476 -17.70 -16.85 -11.63
CA SER A 476 -17.74 -18.21 -11.08
C SER A 476 -16.43 -18.56 -10.37
N ASN A 477 -16.48 -19.43 -9.37
CA ASN A 477 -15.31 -20.03 -8.73
C ASN A 477 -14.80 -21.19 -9.61
N ILE A 478 -13.96 -20.91 -10.58
CA ILE A 478 -13.53 -21.90 -11.57
C ILE A 478 -12.02 -22.09 -11.68
N ASP A 479 -11.24 -21.19 -11.12
CA ASP A 479 -9.80 -21.19 -11.29
C ASP A 479 -9.03 -21.49 -10.00
N GLN A 480 -7.79 -21.96 -10.21
CA GLN A 480 -6.79 -22.14 -9.17
C GLN A 480 -5.53 -21.42 -9.59
N ALA A 481 -4.84 -20.80 -8.65
CA ALA A 481 -3.54 -20.18 -8.93
C ALA A 481 -2.46 -20.66 -7.96
N ARG A 482 -1.23 -20.65 -8.45
CA ARG A 482 -0.03 -20.81 -7.64
C ARG A 482 0.90 -19.64 -7.86
N ILE A 483 1.47 -19.16 -6.78
CA ILE A 483 2.48 -18.10 -6.80
C ILE A 483 3.67 -18.58 -5.97
N ASP A 484 4.78 -18.83 -6.63
CA ASP A 484 6.08 -19.08 -6.02
C ASP A 484 6.91 -17.79 -6.09
N GLY A 485 7.59 -17.43 -5.01
CA GLY A 485 8.34 -16.19 -5.01
C GLY A 485 9.55 -16.15 -4.09
N VAL A 486 10.48 -15.28 -4.48
CA VAL A 486 11.65 -14.90 -3.68
C VAL A 486 11.67 -13.39 -3.56
N GLU A 487 11.77 -12.91 -2.33
CA GLU A 487 11.94 -11.49 -2.02
C GLU A 487 13.25 -11.28 -1.29
N SER A 488 13.98 -10.22 -1.63
CA SER A 488 15.16 -9.80 -0.87
C SER A 488 15.18 -8.30 -0.69
N GLY A 489 15.65 -7.86 0.47
CA GLY A 489 15.88 -6.46 0.80
C GLY A 489 17.23 -6.30 1.45
N LEU A 490 18.03 -5.34 0.97
CA LEU A 490 19.32 -4.96 1.55
C LEU A 490 19.27 -3.47 1.88
N THR A 491 19.43 -3.14 3.15
CA THR A 491 19.55 -1.76 3.62
C THR A 491 20.95 -1.50 4.14
N TYR A 492 21.53 -0.39 3.74
CA TYR A 492 22.81 0.12 4.27
C TYR A 492 22.60 1.53 4.81
N ARG A 493 23.11 1.79 6.01
CA ARG A 493 23.05 3.13 6.65
C ARG A 493 24.39 3.49 7.27
N SER A 494 24.85 4.69 6.95
CA SER A 494 26.00 5.35 7.60
C SER A 494 25.70 6.85 7.72
N GLU A 495 26.60 7.60 8.32
CA GLU A 495 26.45 9.07 8.45
C GLU A 495 26.37 9.77 7.08
N GLU A 496 27.09 9.28 6.07
CA GLU A 496 27.15 9.90 4.75
C GLU A 496 26.28 9.22 3.70
N TRP A 497 25.96 7.94 3.88
CA TRP A 497 25.30 7.15 2.85
C TRP A 497 24.06 6.42 3.38
N ARG A 498 23.01 6.42 2.60
CA ARG A 498 21.87 5.54 2.73
C ARG A 498 21.69 4.79 1.41
N ALA A 499 21.57 3.49 1.46
CA ALA A 499 21.24 2.69 0.30
C ALA A 499 20.17 1.66 0.68
N HIS A 500 19.26 1.42 -0.25
CA HIS A 500 18.28 0.36 -0.17
C HIS A 500 18.19 -0.34 -1.51
N ALA A 501 18.23 -1.66 -1.51
CA ALA A 501 18.01 -2.46 -2.69
C ALA A 501 16.93 -3.50 -2.38
N ALA A 502 15.97 -3.64 -3.28
CA ALA A 502 14.90 -4.62 -3.23
C ALA A 502 14.89 -5.43 -4.52
N LEU A 503 14.66 -6.73 -4.42
CA LEU A 503 14.47 -7.63 -5.54
C LEU A 503 13.31 -8.55 -5.23
N THR A 504 12.38 -8.70 -6.16
CA THR A 504 11.27 -9.65 -6.12
C THR A 504 11.31 -10.47 -7.40
N ALA A 505 11.34 -11.79 -7.26
CA ALA A 505 11.17 -12.74 -8.36
C ALA A 505 9.93 -13.57 -8.10
N LEU A 506 9.03 -13.67 -9.08
CA LEU A 506 7.75 -14.38 -9.00
C LEU A 506 7.65 -15.37 -10.15
N ASP A 507 7.07 -16.52 -9.85
CA ASP A 507 6.54 -17.46 -10.82
C ASP A 507 5.05 -17.61 -10.52
N THR A 508 4.19 -17.17 -11.44
CA THR A 508 2.75 -17.12 -11.25
C THR A 508 2.05 -17.96 -12.29
N GLU A 509 1.19 -18.87 -11.87
CA GLU A 509 0.47 -19.79 -12.76
C GLU A 509 -1.02 -19.86 -12.41
N ASN A 510 -1.87 -19.63 -13.37
CA ASN A 510 -3.25 -20.12 -13.33
C ASN A 510 -3.21 -21.61 -13.63
N ARG A 511 -3.41 -22.46 -12.63
CA ARG A 511 -3.27 -23.92 -12.74
C ARG A 511 -4.38 -24.58 -13.53
N THR A 512 -5.47 -23.89 -13.79
CA THR A 512 -6.58 -24.36 -14.63
C THR A 512 -6.23 -24.23 -16.10
N THR A 513 -5.60 -23.10 -16.49
CA THR A 513 -5.29 -22.78 -17.89
C THR A 513 -3.82 -23.00 -18.26
N GLY A 514 -2.90 -22.98 -17.29
CA GLY A 514 -1.45 -22.98 -17.48
C GLY A 514 -0.89 -21.61 -17.92
N ALA A 515 -1.68 -20.54 -17.87
CA ALA A 515 -1.26 -19.19 -18.22
C ALA A 515 -0.65 -18.47 -16.98
N GLU A 516 0.22 -17.49 -17.23
CA GLU A 516 0.69 -16.58 -16.19
C GLU A 516 -0.45 -15.67 -15.73
N LEU A 517 -0.40 -15.23 -14.46
CA LEU A 517 -1.38 -14.26 -13.95
C LEU A 517 -1.13 -12.88 -14.60
N PRO A 518 -2.18 -12.20 -15.11
CA PRO A 518 -2.03 -10.97 -15.86
C PRO A 518 -1.51 -9.82 -14.97
N ARG A 519 -0.74 -8.90 -15.57
CA ARG A 519 -0.18 -7.69 -14.95
C ARG A 519 0.77 -7.97 -13.78
N ARG A 520 1.50 -9.09 -13.79
CA ARG A 520 2.56 -9.43 -12.84
C ARG A 520 3.89 -9.53 -13.57
N ALA A 521 4.89 -8.76 -13.11
CA ALA A 521 6.25 -8.90 -13.61
C ALA A 521 6.93 -10.07 -12.92
N GLU A 522 7.60 -10.95 -13.68
CA GLU A 522 8.40 -12.04 -13.11
C GLU A 522 9.56 -11.53 -12.26
N LEU A 523 10.18 -10.41 -12.65
CA LEU A 523 11.29 -9.81 -11.94
C LEU A 523 11.08 -8.32 -11.77
N THR A 524 11.16 -7.87 -10.51
CA THR A 524 11.12 -6.45 -10.14
C THR A 524 12.31 -6.11 -9.27
N GLY A 525 13.05 -5.07 -9.61
CA GLY A 525 14.18 -4.55 -8.85
C GLY A 525 14.07 -3.06 -8.58
N ARG A 526 14.37 -2.64 -7.34
CA ARG A 526 14.48 -1.23 -6.95
C ARG A 526 15.80 -0.99 -6.24
N ILE A 527 16.50 0.06 -6.59
CA ILE A 527 17.73 0.51 -5.93
C ILE A 527 17.60 1.99 -5.62
N GLU A 528 17.77 2.34 -4.38
CA GLU A 528 17.86 3.72 -3.89
C GLU A 528 19.26 3.96 -3.33
N LEU A 529 19.87 5.08 -3.68
CA LEU A 529 21.16 5.50 -3.16
C LEU A 529 21.14 6.99 -2.86
N ASP A 530 21.42 7.36 -1.63
CA ASP A 530 21.52 8.74 -1.19
C ASP A 530 22.87 9.04 -0.56
N ARG A 531 23.44 10.19 -0.88
CA ARG A 531 24.63 10.74 -0.25
C ARG A 531 24.33 12.05 0.48
N ILE A 532 24.74 12.11 1.74
CA ILE A 532 24.61 13.28 2.61
C ILE A 532 25.97 13.99 2.64
N MET A 533 25.99 15.30 2.31
CA MET A 533 27.19 16.10 2.22
C MET A 533 26.95 17.46 2.90
N GLY A 534 26.96 17.48 4.23
CA GLY A 534 26.65 18.69 5.00
C GLY A 534 25.23 19.18 4.71
N ALA A 535 25.11 20.37 4.12
CA ALA A 535 23.80 20.96 3.76
C ALA A 535 23.18 20.37 2.49
N TYR A 536 23.84 19.47 1.78
CA TYR A 536 23.38 18.91 0.52
C TYR A 536 23.08 17.41 0.67
N ARG A 537 22.02 16.97 0.03
CA ARG A 537 21.69 15.54 -0.15
C ARG A 537 21.48 15.28 -1.64
N LEU A 538 22.13 14.26 -2.16
CA LEU A 538 21.94 13.80 -3.53
C LEU A 538 21.43 12.39 -3.50
N GLY A 539 20.44 12.09 -4.32
CA GLY A 539 19.84 10.76 -4.36
C GLY A 539 19.48 10.32 -5.76
N THR A 540 19.43 9.01 -5.93
CA THR A 540 18.95 8.36 -7.14
C THR A 540 18.06 7.18 -6.78
N THR A 541 17.10 6.89 -7.64
CA THR A 541 16.26 5.69 -7.59
C THR A 541 16.27 5.05 -8.97
N LEU A 542 16.58 3.77 -9.03
CA LEU A 542 16.41 2.92 -10.21
C LEU A 542 15.29 1.93 -9.92
N LEU A 543 14.25 1.93 -10.74
CA LEU A 543 13.19 0.92 -10.77
C LEU A 543 13.32 0.17 -12.10
N ALA A 544 13.41 -1.16 -12.05
CA ALA A 544 13.43 -2.01 -13.22
C ALA A 544 12.42 -3.14 -13.06
N GLN A 545 11.64 -3.40 -14.08
CA GLN A 545 10.66 -4.48 -14.13
C GLN A 545 10.76 -5.22 -15.45
N ASP A 546 10.60 -6.54 -15.40
CA ASP A 546 10.54 -7.39 -16.57
C ASP A 546 9.20 -7.24 -17.32
N GLY A 547 9.10 -7.85 -18.51
CA GLY A 547 7.86 -7.92 -19.26
C GLY A 547 6.75 -8.64 -18.51
N ARG A 548 5.51 -8.41 -18.92
CA ARG A 548 4.32 -9.04 -18.35
C ARG A 548 3.22 -9.21 -19.39
N TYR A 549 2.26 -10.04 -19.12
CA TYR A 549 1.02 -10.09 -19.90
C TYR A 549 -0.04 -9.18 -19.28
N ASP A 550 -0.85 -8.50 -20.11
CA ASP A 550 -1.95 -7.66 -19.65
C ASP A 550 -3.25 -8.43 -19.48
N ASP A 551 -3.45 -9.49 -20.25
CA ASP A 551 -4.66 -10.29 -20.29
C ASP A 551 -4.46 -11.72 -19.73
N ALA A 552 -5.53 -12.33 -19.25
CA ALA A 552 -5.51 -13.67 -18.67
C ALA A 552 -5.21 -14.80 -19.69
N ALA A 553 -5.35 -14.53 -20.99
CA ALA A 553 -5.03 -15.47 -22.06
C ALA A 553 -3.56 -15.39 -22.51
N ASN A 554 -2.77 -14.46 -21.95
CA ASN A 554 -1.38 -14.19 -22.29
C ASN A 554 -1.17 -13.84 -23.78
N THR A 555 -2.12 -13.10 -24.36
CA THR A 555 -2.06 -12.69 -25.77
C THR A 555 -1.54 -11.26 -25.97
N VAL A 556 -1.65 -10.41 -24.94
CA VAL A 556 -1.20 -9.03 -24.94
C VAL A 556 0.02 -8.91 -24.02
N SER A 557 1.21 -8.77 -24.60
CA SER A 557 2.46 -8.63 -23.86
C SER A 557 2.87 -7.18 -23.73
N LEU A 558 3.30 -6.77 -22.54
CA LEU A 558 3.93 -5.49 -22.24
C LEU A 558 5.44 -5.68 -22.06
N ALA A 559 6.24 -4.80 -22.67
CA ALA A 559 7.69 -4.87 -22.56
C ALA A 559 8.16 -4.44 -21.16
N GLY A 560 9.24 -5.06 -20.68
CA GLY A 560 9.94 -4.62 -19.48
C GLY A 560 10.54 -3.21 -19.63
N TYR A 561 10.77 -2.54 -18.50
CA TYR A 561 11.30 -1.18 -18.49
C TYR A 561 12.27 -0.93 -17.33
N GLY A 562 13.04 0.16 -17.49
CA GLY A 562 13.88 0.71 -16.42
C GLY A 562 13.68 2.22 -16.33
N ARG A 563 13.31 2.72 -15.15
CA ARG A 563 13.14 4.14 -14.82
C ARG A 563 14.24 4.58 -13.86
N LEU A 564 14.94 5.66 -14.21
CA LEU A 564 15.94 6.30 -13.37
C LEU A 564 15.45 7.67 -12.94
N ASP A 565 15.41 7.90 -11.64
CA ASP A 565 15.04 9.17 -11.03
C ASP A 565 16.23 9.76 -10.28
N LEU A 566 16.38 11.09 -10.32
CA LEU A 566 17.40 11.86 -9.61
C LEU A 566 16.76 12.88 -8.68
N ARG A 567 17.36 13.09 -7.53
CA ARG A 567 16.94 14.11 -6.55
C ARG A 567 18.14 14.81 -5.95
N ALA A 568 17.96 16.10 -5.65
CA ALA A 568 18.93 16.92 -4.95
C ALA A 568 18.19 17.80 -3.94
N GLU A 569 18.67 17.85 -2.70
CA GLU A 569 18.15 18.71 -1.66
C GLU A 569 19.26 19.62 -1.14
N TRP A 570 18.93 20.88 -0.90
CA TRP A 570 19.77 21.87 -0.28
C TRP A 570 19.08 22.46 0.95
N LEU A 571 19.66 22.26 2.11
CA LEU A 571 19.26 22.89 3.36
C LEU A 571 19.74 24.34 3.34
N LEU A 572 18.87 25.27 2.91
CA LEU A 572 19.18 26.70 2.83
C LEU A 572 19.45 27.31 4.21
N MET A 573 18.68 26.86 5.19
CA MET A 573 18.73 27.20 6.61
C MET A 573 18.25 25.98 7.41
N PRO A 574 18.42 25.91 8.72
CA PRO A 574 17.93 24.78 9.52
C PRO A 574 16.44 24.48 9.35
N GLN A 575 15.63 25.49 9.00
CA GLN A 575 14.18 25.37 8.83
C GLN A 575 13.75 25.26 7.37
N TRP A 576 14.61 25.61 6.40
CA TRP A 576 14.24 25.71 4.98
C TRP A 576 15.05 24.76 4.13
N ALA A 577 14.36 23.97 3.32
CA ALA A 577 14.98 23.11 2.32
C ALA A 577 14.41 23.40 0.92
N LEU A 578 15.29 23.39 -0.07
CA LEU A 578 14.95 23.41 -1.48
C LEU A 578 15.30 22.07 -2.08
N GLN A 579 14.35 21.42 -2.75
CA GLN A 579 14.55 20.11 -3.37
C GLN A 579 14.19 20.18 -4.85
N VAL A 580 15.04 19.59 -5.68
CA VAL A 580 14.80 19.33 -7.11
C VAL A 580 14.69 17.82 -7.28
N ARG A 581 13.69 17.38 -8.04
CA ARG A 581 13.51 15.99 -8.43
C ARG A 581 13.28 15.92 -9.94
N ILE A 582 13.92 14.96 -10.59
CA ILE A 582 13.72 14.64 -12.01
C ILE A 582 13.39 13.16 -12.07
N GLU A 583 12.20 12.84 -12.52
CA GLU A 583 11.70 11.47 -12.74
C GLU A 583 11.96 11.08 -14.20
N ASN A 584 12.14 9.78 -14.40
CA ASN A 584 12.34 9.19 -15.71
C ASN A 584 13.39 9.97 -16.55
N VAL A 585 14.57 10.19 -15.97
CA VAL A 585 15.65 11.02 -16.58
C VAL A 585 16.00 10.56 -17.98
N LEU A 586 15.89 9.24 -18.25
CA LEU A 586 16.21 8.64 -19.53
C LEU A 586 15.09 8.79 -20.56
N ASP A 587 13.96 9.39 -20.17
CA ASP A 587 12.77 9.60 -21.02
C ASP A 587 12.28 8.31 -21.67
N LYS A 588 12.16 7.27 -20.86
CA LYS A 588 11.74 5.95 -21.30
C LYS A 588 10.21 5.92 -21.47
N ASP A 589 9.73 5.58 -22.65
CA ASP A 589 8.33 5.27 -22.87
C ASP A 589 8.04 3.85 -22.36
N TYR A 590 7.02 3.71 -21.51
CA TYR A 590 6.63 2.43 -20.94
C TYR A 590 5.16 2.42 -20.53
N GLN A 591 4.59 1.21 -20.47
CA GLN A 591 3.22 0.95 -20.04
C GLN A 591 3.24 -0.10 -18.91
N THR A 592 2.33 0.01 -17.96
CA THR A 592 2.08 -0.98 -16.91
C THR A 592 0.70 -1.63 -17.04
N ALA A 593 -0.15 -1.04 -17.86
CA ALA A 593 -1.40 -1.57 -18.39
C ALA A 593 -1.45 -1.27 -19.89
N ALA A 594 -1.96 -2.18 -20.69
CA ALA A 594 -1.98 -2.05 -22.14
C ALA A 594 -2.73 -0.79 -22.58
N THR A 595 -2.16 -0.07 -23.54
CA THR A 595 -2.67 1.18 -24.13
C THR A 595 -2.56 2.42 -23.25
N TYR A 596 -2.13 2.31 -22.00
CA TYR A 596 -2.00 3.43 -21.08
C TYR A 596 -0.54 3.84 -20.90
N GLU A 597 -0.18 5.03 -21.40
CA GLU A 597 1.15 5.57 -21.30
C GLU A 597 1.47 6.04 -19.88
N GLN A 598 2.71 5.80 -19.45
CA GLN A 598 3.22 6.33 -18.19
C GLN A 598 3.98 7.63 -18.45
N PRO A 599 4.16 8.52 -17.43
CA PRO A 599 4.78 9.81 -17.64
C PRO A 599 6.19 9.69 -18.24
N GLY A 600 6.48 10.50 -19.27
CA GLY A 600 7.83 10.76 -19.74
C GLY A 600 8.66 11.49 -18.71
N ARG A 601 9.79 12.08 -19.11
CA ARG A 601 10.66 12.83 -18.19
C ARG A 601 9.94 14.00 -17.55
N ALA A 602 9.94 14.05 -16.22
CA ALA A 602 9.28 15.09 -15.44
C ALA A 602 10.22 15.72 -14.41
N GLY A 603 10.09 17.02 -14.18
CA GLY A 603 10.88 17.76 -13.21
C GLY A 603 10.01 18.52 -12.22
N TYR A 604 10.41 18.53 -10.94
CA TYR A 604 9.69 19.18 -9.85
C TYR A 604 10.65 19.97 -8.96
N LEU A 605 10.19 21.12 -8.47
CA LEU A 605 10.88 21.97 -7.51
C LEU A 605 10.00 22.11 -6.27
N THR A 606 10.54 21.77 -5.11
CA THR A 606 9.84 21.89 -3.81
C THR A 606 10.60 22.80 -2.88
N LEU A 607 9.91 23.79 -2.30
CA LEU A 607 10.37 24.57 -1.14
C LEU A 607 9.61 24.09 0.09
N SER A 608 10.33 23.73 1.14
CA SER A 608 9.74 23.28 2.40
C SER A 608 10.26 24.07 3.59
N TYR A 609 9.39 24.25 4.57
CA TYR A 609 9.66 24.87 5.87
C TYR A 609 9.26 23.91 7.00
N ARG A 610 10.11 23.81 8.02
CA ARG A 610 9.83 23.07 9.26
C ARG A 610 10.32 23.88 10.46
N THR A 611 9.50 24.01 11.49
CA THR A 611 9.97 24.53 12.79
C THR A 611 10.98 23.57 13.41
N PRO A 612 11.97 24.10 14.17
CA PRO A 612 12.96 23.29 14.86
C PRO A 612 12.34 22.30 15.85
#